data_9a713df37af16bbfd2d2d2521850279b
#
_entry.id   9a713df37af16bbfd2d2d2521850279b
#
_cell.length_a   1.000
_cell.length_b   1.000
_cell.length_c   1.000
_cell.angle_alpha   90.00
_cell.angle_beta   90.00
_cell.angle_gamma   90.00
#
_symmetry.space_group_name_H-M   'P 1'
#
loop_
_entity.id
_entity.type
_entity.pdbx_description
1 polymer ?
#
loop_
_entity_poly.entity_id
_entity_poly.type
_entity_poly.pdbx_seq_one_letter_code
_entity_poly.pdbx_strand_id
1 'polypeptide(L)'
;MSFRAFYLRNKFWLNDWLNGSPIGLQYREIKYIQEHSAAEGEPVRRKALEHLLKYAQKNTKFYSKFKSLKLEDYPVMNKSMLIEHTDDIKVGLERIPYQDGPLYVQKTSGSTGTPFTILQDTRKRQRRIAELKYFGKIVGFNSHDELVHLRAWNRFQSKTPTQGKKENIVPFDISRMGDDDLAELFDIIYKKNIVCIRSYASSFQLIADYARRHPEICLKPSKVRIAIAGSEMLDDAIRPYYKKYVGGDIISQYANEECGILAQERVPTADAGNVMYINHASYYFEVLKFDSDMPAEYGELGRIVLTDLHNMAFPLIRYDNGDVGMLLPPNEYSNGYPILGKLFGRRLDLIYSTSGKAIHPMAFGREMKHYDEVLQWQFIQKAEKAYLLRILLKENGRCERLERVVQPLKNILGDDADIEITFVDEIPVLASGKRKMVVNEWRGA
;
A
#
# COMPACT_ATOMS: atom_id res chain seq x y z
N MET A 1 -0.92 -5.71 27.13
CA MET A 1 -0.78 -6.93 26.29
C MET A 1 -1.65 -8.01 26.87
N SER A 2 -2.49 -8.66 26.07
CA SER A 2 -3.33 -9.76 26.56
C SER A 2 -2.49 -11.03 26.76
N PHE A 3 -2.88 -11.88 27.71
CA PHE A 3 -2.24 -13.19 27.94
C PHE A 3 -2.27 -14.04 26.66
N ARG A 4 -3.37 -13.97 25.90
CA ARG A 4 -3.52 -14.68 24.64
C ARG A 4 -2.50 -14.23 23.60
N ALA A 5 -2.31 -12.92 23.43
CA ALA A 5 -1.32 -12.38 22.49
C ALA A 5 0.11 -12.82 22.86
N PHE A 6 0.42 -12.79 24.15
CA PHE A 6 1.69 -13.28 24.66
C PHE A 6 1.91 -14.78 24.35
N TYR A 7 0.93 -15.63 24.66
CA TYR A 7 1.00 -17.05 24.39
C TYR A 7 1.17 -17.37 22.91
N LEU A 8 0.31 -16.79 22.04
CA LEU A 8 0.35 -17.05 20.58
C LEU A 8 1.67 -16.57 19.96
N ARG A 9 2.20 -15.44 20.40
CA ARG A 9 3.49 -14.92 19.95
C ARG A 9 4.65 -15.83 20.30
N ASN A 10 4.72 -16.25 21.57
CA ASN A 10 5.80 -17.14 22.01
C ASN A 10 5.69 -18.51 21.33
N LYS A 11 4.49 -19.06 21.20
CA LYS A 11 4.26 -20.30 20.46
C LYS A 11 4.71 -20.19 19.00
N PHE A 12 4.41 -19.05 18.34
CA PHE A 12 4.84 -18.82 16.95
C PHE A 12 6.37 -18.84 16.84
N TRP A 13 7.07 -18.07 17.67
CA TRP A 13 8.54 -17.99 17.61
C TRP A 13 9.23 -19.29 18.06
N LEU A 14 8.65 -20.01 19.03
CA LEU A 14 9.14 -21.33 19.41
C LEU A 14 9.01 -22.33 18.25
N ASN A 15 7.85 -22.35 17.59
CA ASN A 15 7.67 -23.23 16.42
C ASN A 15 8.63 -22.85 15.28
N ASP A 16 8.85 -21.58 15.03
CA ASP A 16 9.82 -21.12 14.02
C ASP A 16 11.23 -21.59 14.36
N TRP A 17 11.62 -21.47 15.64
CA TRP A 17 12.92 -21.94 16.13
C TRP A 17 13.10 -23.46 16.00
N LEU A 18 12.09 -24.24 16.37
CA LEU A 18 12.09 -25.69 16.22
C LEU A 18 12.21 -26.15 14.77
N ASN A 19 11.79 -25.32 13.82
CA ASN A 19 11.91 -25.57 12.37
C ASN A 19 13.13 -24.88 11.73
N GLY A 20 14.15 -24.53 12.50
CA GLY A 20 15.39 -23.92 11.99
C GLY A 20 15.33 -22.41 11.80
N SER A 21 14.34 -21.73 12.37
CA SER A 21 14.18 -20.26 12.35
C SER A 21 14.06 -19.63 10.96
N PRO A 22 13.34 -20.20 10.00
CA PRO A 22 13.29 -19.65 8.65
C PRO A 22 12.72 -18.23 8.60
N ILE A 23 11.74 -17.90 9.45
CA ILE A 23 11.16 -16.55 9.56
C ILE A 23 12.03 -15.67 10.46
N GLY A 24 12.58 -16.21 11.55
CA GLY A 24 13.46 -15.50 12.47
C GLY A 24 14.75 -15.03 11.83
N LEU A 25 15.36 -15.81 10.94
CA LEU A 25 16.52 -15.40 10.16
C LEU A 25 16.19 -14.21 9.25
N GLN A 26 15.11 -14.29 8.49
CA GLN A 26 14.60 -13.23 7.64
C GLN A 26 14.29 -11.95 8.45
N TYR A 27 13.64 -12.10 9.60
CA TYR A 27 13.34 -10.99 10.50
C TYR A 27 14.60 -10.28 11.00
N ARG A 28 15.63 -11.04 11.40
CA ARG A 28 16.91 -10.47 11.86
C ARG A 28 17.63 -9.71 10.74
N GLU A 29 17.62 -10.24 9.53
CA GLU A 29 18.20 -9.56 8.36
C GLU A 29 17.47 -8.25 8.04
N ILE A 30 16.10 -8.28 8.01
CA ILE A 30 15.30 -7.06 7.82
C ILE A 30 15.65 -6.04 8.90
N LYS A 31 15.65 -6.47 10.16
CA LYS A 31 15.98 -5.60 11.28
C LYS A 31 17.39 -5.01 11.15
N TYR A 32 18.38 -5.83 10.78
CA TYR A 32 19.75 -5.36 10.60
C TYR A 32 19.82 -4.26 9.55
N ILE A 33 19.31 -4.51 8.34
CA ILE A 33 19.38 -3.53 7.24
C ILE A 33 18.58 -2.25 7.55
N GLN A 34 17.42 -2.37 8.18
CA GLN A 34 16.55 -1.22 8.45
C GLN A 34 16.97 -0.37 9.65
N GLU A 35 17.73 -0.94 10.59
CA GLU A 35 18.13 -0.25 11.83
C GLU A 35 19.60 0.18 11.84
N HIS A 36 20.43 -0.29 10.89
CA HIS A 36 21.82 0.15 10.72
C HIS A 36 21.95 1.16 9.57
N SER A 37 23.10 1.80 9.49
CA SER A 37 23.38 2.76 8.43
C SER A 37 23.33 2.12 7.03
N ALA A 38 23.01 2.94 6.02
CA ALA A 38 23.03 2.50 4.63
C ALA A 38 24.41 1.91 4.23
N ALA A 39 25.50 2.46 4.76
CA ALA A 39 26.85 1.96 4.52
C ALA A 39 27.06 0.53 5.05
N GLU A 40 26.49 0.19 6.21
CA GLU A 40 26.55 -1.15 6.79
C GLU A 40 25.58 -2.12 6.13
N GLY A 41 24.40 -1.66 5.71
CA GLY A 41 23.38 -2.50 5.07
C GLY A 41 23.67 -2.80 3.59
N GLU A 42 24.30 -1.89 2.87
CA GLU A 42 24.51 -2.02 1.42
C GLU A 42 25.32 -3.27 1.01
N PRO A 43 26.37 -3.70 1.72
CA PRO A 43 27.07 -4.95 1.37
C PRO A 43 26.15 -6.18 1.41
N VAL A 44 25.20 -6.24 2.37
CA VAL A 44 24.23 -7.35 2.48
C VAL A 44 23.26 -7.31 1.33
N ARG A 45 22.72 -6.13 1.00
CA ARG A 45 21.80 -5.89 -0.10
C ARG A 45 22.45 -6.22 -1.46
N ARG A 46 23.68 -5.76 -1.69
CA ARG A 46 24.43 -6.04 -2.91
C ARG A 46 24.66 -7.53 -3.09
N LYS A 47 25.04 -8.25 -2.04
CA LYS A 47 25.20 -9.71 -2.08
C LYS A 47 23.89 -10.41 -2.45
N ALA A 48 22.76 -9.95 -1.91
CA ALA A 48 21.44 -10.49 -2.24
C ALA A 48 21.06 -10.20 -3.71
N LEU A 49 21.35 -8.99 -4.21
CA LEU A 49 21.13 -8.63 -5.61
C LEU A 49 21.99 -9.49 -6.55
N GLU A 50 23.29 -9.59 -6.30
CA GLU A 50 24.17 -10.44 -7.11
C GLU A 50 23.72 -11.90 -7.13
N HIS A 51 23.27 -12.40 -5.99
CA HIS A 51 22.71 -13.76 -5.89
C HIS A 51 21.47 -13.90 -6.77
N LEU A 52 20.53 -12.96 -6.70
CA LEU A 52 19.32 -12.95 -7.54
C LEU A 52 19.66 -12.90 -9.02
N LEU A 53 20.57 -12.00 -9.44
CA LEU A 53 20.94 -11.85 -10.84
C LEU A 53 21.62 -13.12 -11.39
N LYS A 54 22.61 -13.68 -10.67
CA LYS A 54 23.24 -14.95 -11.03
C LYS A 54 22.25 -16.09 -11.11
N TYR A 55 21.31 -16.15 -10.15
CA TYR A 55 20.28 -17.17 -10.11
C TYR A 55 19.30 -17.04 -11.31
N ALA A 56 18.83 -15.83 -11.60
CA ALA A 56 17.95 -15.56 -12.74
C ALA A 56 18.61 -15.89 -14.08
N GLN A 57 19.86 -15.48 -14.27
CA GLN A 57 20.65 -15.84 -15.45
C GLN A 57 20.76 -17.36 -15.67
N LYS A 58 20.94 -18.12 -14.59
CA LYS A 58 21.12 -19.57 -14.65
C LYS A 58 19.81 -20.34 -14.85
N ASN A 59 18.71 -19.85 -14.26
CA ASN A 59 17.50 -20.67 -14.08
C ASN A 59 16.30 -20.19 -14.89
N THR A 60 16.39 -19.04 -15.59
CA THR A 60 15.31 -18.54 -16.44
C THR A 60 15.79 -18.40 -17.87
N LYS A 61 14.87 -18.61 -18.82
CA LYS A 61 15.18 -18.43 -20.24
C LYS A 61 15.28 -16.95 -20.60
N PHE A 62 14.43 -16.11 -20.02
CA PHE A 62 14.44 -14.66 -20.28
C PHE A 62 15.76 -14.00 -19.85
N TYR A 63 16.20 -14.26 -18.60
CA TYR A 63 17.39 -13.59 -18.05
C TYR A 63 18.71 -14.26 -18.40
N SER A 64 18.72 -15.45 -19.00
CA SER A 64 19.97 -16.17 -19.41
C SER A 64 20.80 -15.43 -20.45
N LYS A 65 20.19 -14.55 -21.23
CA LYS A 65 20.83 -13.71 -22.23
C LYS A 65 21.67 -12.55 -21.64
N PHE A 66 21.39 -12.14 -20.41
CA PHE A 66 22.15 -11.09 -19.71
C PHE A 66 23.34 -11.70 -19.01
N LYS A 67 24.49 -11.00 -19.03
CA LYS A 67 25.74 -11.49 -18.40
C LYS A 67 26.24 -10.55 -17.30
N SER A 68 25.70 -9.35 -17.25
CA SER A 68 26.06 -8.35 -16.26
C SER A 68 25.50 -8.67 -14.88
N LEU A 69 26.18 -8.20 -13.85
CA LEU A 69 25.69 -8.16 -12.46
C LEU A 69 25.33 -6.73 -12.01
N LYS A 70 25.27 -5.79 -12.95
CA LYS A 70 24.79 -4.43 -12.71
C LYS A 70 23.30 -4.38 -13.02
N LEU A 71 22.53 -3.82 -12.11
CA LEU A 71 21.06 -3.80 -12.22
C LEU A 71 20.58 -2.97 -13.42
N GLU A 72 21.27 -1.86 -13.68
CA GLU A 72 20.98 -0.94 -14.78
C GLU A 72 21.11 -1.57 -16.18
N ASP A 73 21.83 -2.69 -16.31
CA ASP A 73 21.97 -3.43 -17.58
C ASP A 73 20.74 -4.32 -17.89
N TYR A 74 19.78 -4.41 -16.97
CA TYR A 74 18.56 -5.16 -17.16
C TYR A 74 17.42 -4.23 -17.61
N PRO A 75 16.53 -4.72 -18.49
CA PRO A 75 15.41 -3.91 -18.97
C PRO A 75 14.42 -3.62 -17.85
N VAL A 76 13.79 -2.46 -17.93
CA VAL A 76 12.61 -2.15 -17.10
C VAL A 76 11.43 -2.92 -17.67
N MET A 77 10.82 -3.78 -16.85
CA MET A 77 9.74 -4.68 -17.23
C MET A 77 8.41 -4.17 -16.67
N ASN A 78 7.48 -3.82 -17.55
CA ASN A 78 6.13 -3.52 -17.12
C ASN A 78 5.27 -4.78 -16.99
N LYS A 79 4.04 -4.63 -16.49
CA LYS A 79 3.12 -5.75 -16.28
C LYS A 79 2.81 -6.55 -17.55
N SER A 80 2.61 -5.88 -18.69
CA SER A 80 2.31 -6.55 -19.97
C SER A 80 3.48 -7.39 -20.44
N MET A 81 4.70 -6.88 -20.36
CA MET A 81 5.93 -7.62 -20.69
C MET A 81 6.12 -8.83 -19.76
N LEU A 82 5.83 -8.71 -18.45
CA LEU A 82 5.91 -9.84 -17.53
C LEU A 82 4.87 -10.92 -17.84
N ILE A 83 3.67 -10.54 -18.29
CA ILE A 83 2.64 -11.49 -18.74
C ILE A 83 3.10 -12.22 -20.00
N GLU A 84 3.59 -11.48 -20.99
CA GLU A 84 4.11 -12.02 -22.25
C GLU A 84 5.24 -13.02 -22.04
N HIS A 85 6.16 -12.71 -21.12
CA HIS A 85 7.34 -13.53 -20.83
C HIS A 85 7.18 -14.45 -19.62
N THR A 86 5.95 -14.69 -19.15
CA THR A 86 5.71 -15.49 -17.92
C THR A 86 6.41 -16.84 -17.97
N ASP A 87 6.31 -17.56 -19.08
CA ASP A 87 6.89 -18.89 -19.24
C ASP A 87 8.42 -18.87 -19.36
N ASP A 88 9.00 -17.78 -19.78
CA ASP A 88 10.46 -17.59 -19.89
C ASP A 88 11.09 -17.09 -18.57
N ILE A 89 10.29 -16.49 -17.66
CA ILE A 89 10.75 -15.96 -16.37
C ILE A 89 10.52 -16.95 -15.23
N LYS A 90 9.42 -17.72 -15.25
CA LYS A 90 9.14 -18.68 -14.17
C LYS A 90 10.22 -19.74 -14.08
N VAL A 91 10.56 -20.11 -12.83
CA VAL A 91 11.56 -21.15 -12.55
C VAL A 91 10.88 -22.47 -12.27
N GLY A 92 11.43 -23.57 -12.81
CA GLY A 92 10.97 -24.91 -12.50
C GLY A 92 11.11 -25.25 -11.02
N LEU A 93 10.13 -25.96 -10.46
CA LEU A 93 10.03 -26.24 -9.02
C LEU A 93 11.31 -26.89 -8.47
N GLU A 94 11.91 -27.80 -9.25
CA GLU A 94 13.12 -28.54 -8.91
C GLU A 94 14.39 -27.67 -8.79
N ARG A 95 14.34 -26.45 -9.32
CA ARG A 95 15.49 -25.50 -9.29
C ARG A 95 15.37 -24.44 -8.20
N ILE A 96 14.23 -24.40 -7.50
CA ILE A 96 13.98 -23.39 -6.47
C ILE A 96 14.59 -23.86 -5.15
N PRO A 97 15.56 -23.12 -4.59
CA PRO A 97 16.23 -23.52 -3.35
C PRO A 97 15.26 -23.56 -2.15
N TYR A 98 15.33 -24.62 -1.36
CA TYR A 98 14.54 -24.77 -0.13
C TYR A 98 13.02 -24.70 -0.33
N GLN A 99 12.54 -25.03 -1.54
CA GLN A 99 11.11 -25.11 -1.82
C GLN A 99 10.53 -26.34 -1.12
N ASP A 100 9.50 -26.10 -0.33
CA ASP A 100 8.70 -27.12 0.33
C ASP A 100 7.23 -26.97 -0.10
N GLY A 101 6.71 -28.00 -0.74
CA GLY A 101 5.35 -28.02 -1.28
C GLY A 101 5.13 -27.16 -2.54
N PRO A 102 3.86 -26.90 -2.89
CA PRO A 102 3.49 -26.15 -4.09
C PRO A 102 3.84 -24.65 -3.95
N LEU A 103 4.05 -23.99 -5.09
CA LEU A 103 4.23 -22.54 -5.13
C LEU A 103 2.96 -21.80 -4.71
N TYR A 104 3.12 -20.67 -4.07
CA TYR A 104 2.03 -19.76 -3.74
C TYR A 104 1.69 -18.90 -4.95
N VAL A 105 0.40 -18.88 -5.31
CA VAL A 105 -0.11 -18.10 -6.43
C VAL A 105 -0.70 -16.80 -5.91
N GLN A 106 -0.12 -15.68 -6.32
CA GLN A 106 -0.67 -14.35 -6.05
C GLN A 106 -1.33 -13.82 -7.33
N LYS A 107 -2.57 -13.36 -7.20
CA LYS A 107 -3.31 -12.74 -8.31
C LYS A 107 -3.57 -11.28 -7.99
N THR A 108 -3.23 -10.40 -8.91
CA THR A 108 -3.59 -8.98 -8.79
C THR A 108 -5.00 -8.77 -9.32
N SER A 109 -5.71 -7.79 -8.75
CA SER A 109 -7.10 -7.46 -9.15
C SER A 109 -7.23 -6.83 -10.54
N GLY A 110 -6.13 -6.68 -11.29
CA GLY A 110 -6.13 -6.20 -12.67
C GLY A 110 -6.88 -4.90 -12.88
N SER A 111 -6.31 -3.75 -12.51
CA SER A 111 -6.88 -2.43 -12.83
C SER A 111 -7.04 -2.19 -14.35
N THR A 112 -6.37 -2.99 -15.17
CA THR A 112 -6.41 -2.99 -16.66
C THR A 112 -7.23 -4.14 -17.23
N GLY A 113 -8.07 -4.82 -16.40
CA GLY A 113 -8.93 -5.93 -16.85
C GLY A 113 -8.26 -7.32 -16.88
N THR A 114 -6.95 -7.43 -17.06
CA THR A 114 -6.26 -8.72 -17.08
C THR A 114 -5.57 -8.97 -15.74
N PRO A 115 -5.96 -10.02 -14.97
CA PRO A 115 -5.27 -10.37 -13.74
C PRO A 115 -3.83 -10.81 -14.05
N PHE A 116 -2.87 -10.24 -13.34
CA PHE A 116 -1.49 -10.73 -13.36
C PHE A 116 -1.29 -11.75 -12.26
N THR A 117 -0.73 -12.89 -12.62
CA THR A 117 -0.44 -13.98 -11.69
C THR A 117 1.07 -14.07 -11.48
N ILE A 118 1.50 -14.00 -10.22
CA ILE A 118 2.90 -14.21 -9.85
C ILE A 118 3.03 -15.41 -8.92
N LEU A 119 4.08 -16.19 -9.16
CA LEU A 119 4.43 -17.33 -8.32
C LEU A 119 5.40 -16.87 -7.21
N GLN A 120 5.18 -17.32 -5.99
CA GLN A 120 6.06 -17.06 -4.86
C GLN A 120 6.50 -18.38 -4.24
N ASP A 121 7.81 -18.49 -3.99
CA ASP A 121 8.38 -19.65 -3.29
C ASP A 121 8.17 -19.57 -1.76
N THR A 122 8.50 -20.64 -1.07
CA THR A 122 8.38 -20.76 0.39
C THR A 122 9.19 -19.68 1.11
N ARG A 123 10.42 -19.37 0.67
CA ARG A 123 11.25 -18.34 1.30
C ARG A 123 10.67 -16.94 1.12
N LYS A 124 10.10 -16.65 -0.06
CA LYS A 124 9.40 -15.37 -0.28
C LYS A 124 8.19 -15.23 0.65
N ARG A 125 7.43 -16.29 0.86
CA ARG A 125 6.30 -16.28 1.82
C ARG A 125 6.77 -16.06 3.26
N GLN A 126 7.86 -16.69 3.66
CA GLN A 126 8.49 -16.48 4.97
C GLN A 126 9.00 -15.04 5.12
N ARG A 127 9.59 -14.48 4.05
CA ARG A 127 10.02 -13.06 4.00
C ARG A 127 8.85 -12.11 4.24
N ARG A 128 7.73 -12.30 3.54
CA ARG A 128 6.51 -11.48 3.73
C ARG A 128 5.97 -11.56 5.15
N ILE A 129 6.04 -12.74 5.80
CA ILE A 129 5.65 -12.88 7.20
C ILE A 129 6.60 -12.10 8.11
N ALA A 130 7.90 -12.17 7.87
CA ALA A 130 8.91 -11.44 8.63
C ALA A 130 8.73 -9.91 8.47
N GLU A 131 8.46 -9.44 7.25
CA GLU A 131 8.13 -8.03 6.95
C GLU A 131 6.92 -7.55 7.77
N LEU A 132 5.81 -8.29 7.73
CA LEU A 132 4.61 -7.94 8.51
C LEU A 132 4.90 -7.82 10.01
N LYS A 133 5.77 -8.68 10.54
CA LYS A 133 6.14 -8.65 11.95
C LYS A 133 7.08 -7.49 12.29
N TYR A 134 8.04 -7.20 11.43
CA TYR A 134 8.97 -6.10 11.61
C TYR A 134 8.26 -4.74 11.49
N PHE A 135 7.58 -4.51 10.36
CA PHE A 135 6.90 -3.25 10.09
C PHE A 135 5.72 -2.98 11.04
N GLY A 136 5.04 -4.02 11.51
CA GLY A 136 4.07 -3.89 12.59
C GLY A 136 4.73 -3.44 13.89
N LYS A 137 5.83 -4.08 14.29
CA LYS A 137 6.51 -3.79 15.57
C LYS A 137 7.01 -2.34 15.67
N ILE A 138 7.58 -1.80 14.60
CA ILE A 138 8.12 -0.42 14.62
C ILE A 138 7.04 0.66 14.79
N VAL A 139 5.76 0.32 14.56
CA VAL A 139 4.62 1.22 14.79
C VAL A 139 3.79 0.80 16.02
N GLY A 140 4.33 -0.05 16.89
CA GLY A 140 3.69 -0.44 18.15
C GLY A 140 2.69 -1.59 18.07
N PHE A 141 2.54 -2.24 16.91
CA PHE A 141 1.74 -3.46 16.73
C PHE A 141 2.64 -4.70 16.76
N ASN A 142 2.65 -5.39 17.88
CA ASN A 142 3.44 -6.62 17.99
C ASN A 142 2.71 -7.81 17.37
N SER A 143 3.50 -8.78 16.91
CA SER A 143 2.97 -10.04 16.38
C SER A 143 1.93 -10.66 17.33
N HIS A 144 0.77 -11.03 16.78
CA HIS A 144 -0.37 -11.62 17.49
C HIS A 144 -1.06 -10.71 18.53
N ASP A 145 -0.76 -9.41 18.60
CA ASP A 145 -1.67 -8.47 19.23
C ASP A 145 -3.03 -8.53 18.49
N GLU A 146 -4.11 -8.19 19.17
CA GLU A 146 -5.45 -8.26 18.60
C GLU A 146 -5.62 -7.27 17.47
N LEU A 147 -5.93 -7.77 16.28
CA LEU A 147 -6.11 -7.01 15.04
C LEU A 147 -7.53 -7.17 14.51
N VAL A 148 -8.21 -6.06 14.22
CA VAL A 148 -9.35 -6.08 13.28
C VAL A 148 -8.82 -5.79 11.88
N HIS A 149 -9.09 -6.71 10.95
CA HIS A 149 -8.73 -6.54 9.56
C HIS A 149 -9.98 -6.31 8.72
N LEU A 150 -10.19 -5.07 8.34
CA LEU A 150 -11.29 -4.65 7.48
C LEU A 150 -10.87 -4.83 6.02
N ARG A 151 -11.65 -5.62 5.29
CA ARG A 151 -11.40 -5.90 3.88
C ARG A 151 -12.69 -6.36 3.22
N ALA A 152 -12.82 -6.18 1.91
CA ALA A 152 -13.82 -6.91 1.14
C ALA A 152 -13.39 -8.39 1.09
N TRP A 153 -13.99 -9.20 1.97
CA TRP A 153 -13.67 -10.63 2.08
C TRP A 153 -14.41 -11.39 0.98
N ASN A 154 -13.70 -11.74 -0.06
CA ASN A 154 -14.24 -12.58 -1.12
C ASN A 154 -13.93 -14.07 -0.86
N ARG A 155 -14.57 -14.96 -1.65
CA ARG A 155 -14.44 -16.42 -1.53
C ARG A 155 -12.99 -16.94 -1.57
N PHE A 156 -12.09 -16.23 -2.22
CA PHE A 156 -10.68 -16.64 -2.39
C PHE A 156 -9.73 -16.06 -1.33
N GLN A 157 -10.17 -15.07 -0.57
CA GLN A 157 -9.33 -14.32 0.37
C GLN A 157 -9.83 -14.40 1.82
N SER A 158 -10.96 -15.11 2.06
CA SER A 158 -11.53 -15.27 3.40
C SER A 158 -10.59 -16.07 4.30
N LYS A 159 -10.43 -15.59 5.53
CA LYS A 159 -9.78 -16.37 6.60
C LYS A 159 -10.82 -17.28 7.24
N THR A 160 -10.48 -18.55 7.42
CA THR A 160 -11.31 -19.42 8.24
C THR A 160 -11.32 -18.94 9.69
N PRO A 161 -12.38 -19.22 10.47
CA PRO A 161 -12.41 -18.89 11.90
C PRO A 161 -11.18 -19.43 12.67
N THR A 162 -10.70 -20.61 12.28
CA THR A 162 -9.50 -21.24 12.88
C THR A 162 -8.24 -20.44 12.57
N GLN A 163 -8.06 -19.99 11.32
CA GLN A 163 -6.92 -19.13 10.95
C GLN A 163 -6.96 -17.78 11.67
N GLY A 164 -8.14 -17.14 11.73
CA GLY A 164 -8.32 -15.90 12.48
C GLY A 164 -7.95 -16.07 13.96
N LYS A 165 -8.41 -17.17 14.60
CA LYS A 165 -8.05 -17.49 15.99
C LYS A 165 -6.54 -17.71 16.19
N LYS A 166 -5.88 -18.41 15.27
CA LYS A 166 -4.43 -18.70 15.32
C LYS A 166 -3.59 -17.42 15.16
N GLU A 167 -4.00 -16.51 14.31
CA GLU A 167 -3.30 -15.25 14.03
C GLU A 167 -3.74 -14.10 14.95
N ASN A 168 -4.77 -14.29 15.77
CA ASN A 168 -5.42 -13.29 16.61
C ASN A 168 -6.01 -12.11 15.79
N ILE A 169 -6.60 -12.46 14.65
CA ILE A 169 -7.22 -11.52 13.72
C ILE A 169 -8.73 -11.69 13.74
N VAL A 170 -9.44 -10.57 13.84
CA VAL A 170 -10.89 -10.49 13.63
C VAL A 170 -11.12 -9.97 12.22
N PRO A 171 -11.60 -10.80 11.29
CA PRO A 171 -12.01 -10.32 9.97
C PRO A 171 -13.29 -9.49 10.10
N PHE A 172 -13.34 -8.37 9.38
CA PHE A 172 -14.55 -7.53 9.28
C PHE A 172 -14.77 -7.15 7.81
N ASP A 173 -15.99 -7.36 7.30
CA ASP A 173 -16.30 -7.11 5.89
C ASP A 173 -16.67 -5.64 5.68
N ILE A 174 -15.98 -4.99 4.76
CA ILE A 174 -16.23 -3.58 4.39
C ILE A 174 -17.11 -3.42 3.15
N SER A 175 -17.64 -4.48 2.58
CA SER A 175 -18.59 -4.38 1.47
C SER A 175 -19.90 -3.68 1.91
N ARG A 176 -20.13 -3.65 3.22
CA ARG A 176 -21.19 -2.89 3.89
C ARG A 176 -20.54 -2.06 4.98
N MET A 177 -20.79 -0.77 5.01
CA MET A 177 -20.24 0.17 6.00
C MET A 177 -21.32 1.19 6.38
N GLY A 178 -22.55 0.69 6.58
CA GLY A 178 -23.65 1.46 7.15
C GLY A 178 -23.48 1.68 8.66
N ASP A 179 -24.35 2.46 9.26
CA ASP A 179 -24.26 2.80 10.68
C ASP A 179 -24.37 1.57 11.59
N ASP A 180 -25.19 0.56 11.24
CA ASP A 180 -25.32 -0.68 12.00
C ASP A 180 -24.00 -1.50 11.95
N ASP A 181 -23.36 -1.58 10.78
CA ASP A 181 -22.09 -2.27 10.61
C ASP A 181 -20.96 -1.57 11.40
N LEU A 182 -20.96 -0.22 11.41
CA LEU A 182 -20.02 0.57 12.18
C LEU A 182 -20.26 0.44 13.69
N ALA A 183 -21.54 0.37 14.12
CA ALA A 183 -21.88 0.07 15.52
C ALA A 183 -21.31 -1.29 15.94
N GLU A 184 -21.48 -2.34 15.12
CA GLU A 184 -20.89 -3.67 15.36
C GLU A 184 -19.35 -3.59 15.43
N LEU A 185 -18.72 -2.84 14.53
CA LEU A 185 -17.26 -2.66 14.54
C LEU A 185 -16.78 -2.06 15.87
N PHE A 186 -17.43 -0.99 16.35
CA PHE A 186 -17.07 -0.38 17.64
C PHE A 186 -17.35 -1.33 18.81
N ASP A 187 -18.42 -2.10 18.77
CA ASP A 187 -18.68 -3.13 19.77
C ASP A 187 -17.57 -4.19 19.82
N ILE A 188 -17.10 -4.62 18.66
CA ILE A 188 -15.92 -5.51 18.55
C ILE A 188 -14.66 -4.85 19.13
N ILE A 189 -14.39 -3.58 18.81
CA ILE A 189 -13.24 -2.85 19.31
C ILE A 189 -13.23 -2.80 20.83
N TYR A 190 -14.38 -2.56 21.45
CA TYR A 190 -14.48 -2.44 22.91
C TYR A 190 -14.57 -3.79 23.64
N LYS A 191 -15.26 -4.79 23.09
CA LYS A 191 -15.38 -6.11 23.70
C LYS A 191 -14.11 -6.95 23.59
N LYS A 192 -13.37 -6.78 22.50
CA LYS A 192 -12.09 -7.44 22.28
C LYS A 192 -10.95 -6.45 22.50
N ASN A 193 -9.82 -6.91 22.98
CA ASN A 193 -8.66 -6.03 23.23
C ASN A 193 -7.97 -5.59 21.92
N ILE A 194 -8.72 -4.99 21.00
CA ILE A 194 -8.19 -4.58 19.71
C ILE A 194 -7.11 -3.52 19.89
N VAL A 195 -5.91 -3.82 19.39
CA VAL A 195 -4.73 -2.95 19.45
C VAL A 195 -4.48 -2.28 18.10
N CYS A 196 -4.82 -2.96 17.01
CA CYS A 196 -4.59 -2.47 15.65
C CYS A 196 -5.85 -2.62 14.80
N ILE A 197 -6.09 -1.62 13.94
CA ILE A 197 -7.08 -1.69 12.86
C ILE A 197 -6.32 -1.60 11.54
N ARG A 198 -6.52 -2.56 10.63
CA ARG A 198 -5.96 -2.52 9.28
C ARG A 198 -7.09 -2.43 8.26
N SER A 199 -7.01 -1.46 7.36
CA SER A 199 -8.04 -1.25 6.34
C SER A 199 -7.53 -0.49 5.13
N TYR A 200 -8.42 -0.23 4.17
CA TYR A 200 -8.24 0.78 3.13
C TYR A 200 -8.34 2.18 3.75
N ALA A 201 -7.65 3.15 3.15
CA ALA A 201 -7.66 4.52 3.68
C ALA A 201 -9.07 5.12 3.74
N SER A 202 -9.91 4.87 2.72
CA SER A 202 -11.30 5.34 2.67
C SER A 202 -12.18 4.82 3.82
N SER A 203 -11.92 3.63 4.32
CA SER A 203 -12.69 3.07 5.45
C SER A 203 -12.46 3.85 6.74
N PHE A 204 -11.26 4.40 6.95
CA PHE A 204 -10.96 5.18 8.15
C PHE A 204 -11.71 6.50 8.20
N GLN A 205 -12.03 7.09 7.03
CA GLN A 205 -12.91 8.26 6.97
C GLN A 205 -14.30 7.91 7.53
N LEU A 206 -14.91 6.80 7.06
CA LEU A 206 -16.23 6.37 7.51
C LEU A 206 -16.26 6.06 9.01
N ILE A 207 -15.21 5.39 9.52
CA ILE A 207 -15.08 5.07 10.95
C ILE A 207 -14.98 6.36 11.78
N ALA A 208 -14.17 7.33 11.36
CA ALA A 208 -14.02 8.59 12.07
C ALA A 208 -15.28 9.46 12.02
N ASP A 209 -15.97 9.50 10.88
CA ASP A 209 -17.24 10.24 10.73
C ASP A 209 -18.36 9.61 11.58
N TYR A 210 -18.42 8.29 11.64
CA TYR A 210 -19.36 7.60 12.53
C TYR A 210 -19.08 7.94 14.00
N ALA A 211 -17.83 7.80 14.44
CA ALA A 211 -17.46 8.13 15.82
C ALA A 211 -17.73 9.59 16.19
N ARG A 212 -17.58 10.53 15.23
CA ARG A 212 -17.93 11.94 15.43
C ARG A 212 -19.44 12.15 15.60
N ARG A 213 -20.28 11.40 14.89
CA ARG A 213 -21.74 11.46 15.02
C ARG A 213 -22.27 10.77 16.28
N HIS A 214 -21.51 9.85 16.83
CA HIS A 214 -21.85 9.03 18.00
C HIS A 214 -20.84 9.23 19.13
N PRO A 215 -20.73 10.45 19.72
CA PRO A 215 -19.73 10.79 20.74
C PRO A 215 -19.85 9.93 22.00
N GLU A 216 -21.04 9.37 22.29
CA GLU A 216 -21.28 8.44 23.40
C GLU A 216 -20.43 7.15 23.26
N ILE A 217 -20.06 6.77 22.04
CA ILE A 217 -19.15 5.63 21.79
C ILE A 217 -17.73 5.98 22.21
N CYS A 218 -17.32 7.22 22.00
CA CYS A 218 -15.96 7.68 22.27
C CYS A 218 -15.66 7.92 23.77
N LEU A 219 -16.69 7.86 24.63
CA LEU A 219 -16.51 7.99 26.08
C LEU A 219 -15.80 6.77 26.70
N LYS A 220 -15.76 5.65 26.00
CA LYS A 220 -15.05 4.45 26.44
C LYS A 220 -13.61 4.49 25.89
N PRO A 221 -12.58 4.35 26.73
CA PRO A 221 -11.20 4.29 26.22
C PRO A 221 -11.02 3.03 25.37
N SER A 222 -10.70 3.22 24.10
CA SER A 222 -10.31 2.10 23.23
C SER A 222 -8.86 1.70 23.53
N LYS A 223 -8.49 0.44 23.26
CA LYS A 223 -7.12 -0.05 23.34
C LYS A 223 -6.37 0.05 22.01
N VAL A 224 -7.02 0.62 21.00
CA VAL A 224 -6.41 0.86 19.68
C VAL A 224 -5.24 1.81 19.83
N ARG A 225 -4.07 1.37 19.40
CA ARG A 225 -2.82 2.15 19.42
C ARG A 225 -2.45 2.65 18.05
N ILE A 226 -2.75 1.84 17.04
CA ILE A 226 -2.34 2.10 15.67
C ILE A 226 -3.41 1.64 14.68
N ALA A 227 -3.62 2.43 13.64
CA ALA A 227 -4.33 2.07 12.44
C ALA A 227 -3.35 2.04 11.26
N ILE A 228 -3.44 1.01 10.42
CA ILE A 228 -2.60 0.85 9.24
C ILE A 228 -3.48 0.96 8.01
N ALA A 229 -3.37 2.09 7.32
CA ALA A 229 -4.05 2.37 6.07
C ALA A 229 -3.23 1.84 4.89
N GLY A 230 -3.84 1.09 4.00
CA GLY A 230 -3.17 0.55 2.82
C GLY A 230 -4.02 0.63 1.56
N SER A 231 -3.41 0.27 0.44
CA SER A 231 -4.04 0.12 -0.87
C SER A 231 -4.62 1.38 -1.52
N GLU A 232 -4.81 2.43 -0.79
CA GLU A 232 -5.31 3.75 -1.20
C GLU A 232 -4.48 4.82 -0.51
N MET A 233 -4.54 6.04 -1.03
CA MET A 233 -3.88 7.17 -0.41
C MET A 233 -4.63 7.60 0.85
N LEU A 234 -3.89 7.76 1.94
CA LEU A 234 -4.43 8.27 3.19
C LEU A 234 -4.47 9.81 3.15
N ASP A 235 -5.63 10.35 3.47
CA ASP A 235 -5.79 11.79 3.64
C ASP A 235 -5.30 12.22 5.03
N ASP A 236 -4.30 13.10 5.06
CA ASP A 236 -3.69 13.55 6.31
C ASP A 236 -4.67 14.26 7.25
N ALA A 237 -5.71 14.91 6.72
CA ALA A 237 -6.70 15.58 7.55
C ALA A 237 -7.58 14.62 8.36
N ILE A 238 -7.60 13.32 8.03
CA ILE A 238 -8.30 12.33 8.85
C ILE A 238 -7.54 12.01 10.14
N ARG A 239 -6.22 12.16 10.17
CA ARG A 239 -5.37 11.75 11.29
C ARG A 239 -5.80 12.36 12.64
N PRO A 240 -5.96 13.70 12.78
CA PRO A 240 -6.40 14.30 14.03
C PRO A 240 -7.82 13.86 14.41
N TYR A 241 -8.73 13.71 13.44
CA TYR A 241 -10.08 13.19 13.68
C TYR A 241 -10.07 11.75 14.19
N TYR A 242 -9.36 10.88 13.50
CA TYR A 242 -9.22 9.50 13.90
C TYR A 242 -8.64 9.37 15.32
N LYS A 243 -7.57 10.11 15.61
CA LYS A 243 -6.94 10.11 16.93
C LYS A 243 -7.89 10.61 18.02
N LYS A 244 -8.67 11.65 17.72
CA LYS A 244 -9.63 12.23 18.67
C LYS A 244 -10.81 11.28 18.98
N TYR A 245 -11.39 10.63 17.97
CA TYR A 245 -12.66 9.91 18.09
C TYR A 245 -12.53 8.41 18.20
N VAL A 246 -11.49 7.81 17.65
CA VAL A 246 -11.26 6.35 17.68
C VAL A 246 -10.10 5.98 18.62
N GLY A 247 -9.09 6.81 18.68
CA GLY A 247 -7.87 6.60 19.46
C GLY A 247 -6.74 5.98 18.64
N GLY A 248 -5.51 6.20 19.12
CA GLY A 248 -4.28 5.76 18.44
C GLY A 248 -3.91 6.60 17.22
N ASP A 249 -2.75 6.31 16.67
CA ASP A 249 -2.25 6.97 15.47
C ASP A 249 -2.65 6.19 14.21
N ILE A 250 -2.74 6.86 13.08
CA ILE A 250 -2.98 6.23 11.78
C ILE A 250 -1.78 6.47 10.88
N ILE A 251 -1.28 5.41 10.26
CA ILE A 251 -0.15 5.44 9.35
C ILE A 251 -0.52 4.87 7.99
N SER A 252 0.19 5.31 6.96
CA SER A 252 0.09 4.75 5.61
C SER A 252 1.13 3.66 5.38
N GLN A 253 0.71 2.57 4.71
CA GLN A 253 1.57 1.48 4.28
C GLN A 253 1.41 1.24 2.78
N TYR A 254 2.49 1.40 2.03
CA TYR A 254 2.55 1.09 0.62
C TYR A 254 2.95 -0.37 0.43
N ALA A 255 2.06 -1.13 -0.19
CA ALA A 255 2.26 -2.55 -0.46
C ALA A 255 1.54 -2.96 -1.74
N ASN A 256 2.03 -3.99 -2.41
CA ASN A 256 1.35 -4.63 -3.53
C ASN A 256 1.30 -6.16 -3.35
N GLU A 257 0.47 -6.83 -4.14
CA GLU A 257 0.32 -8.29 -4.05
C GLU A 257 1.54 -9.03 -4.62
N GLU A 258 2.22 -8.44 -5.58
CA GLU A 258 3.38 -9.03 -6.25
C GLU A 258 4.57 -9.17 -5.29
N CYS A 259 4.84 -8.13 -4.55
CA CYS A 259 6.05 -8.02 -3.73
C CYS A 259 5.77 -8.21 -2.23
N GLY A 260 4.92 -7.37 -1.65
CA GLY A 260 4.67 -7.26 -0.22
C GLY A 260 4.73 -5.81 0.24
N ILE A 261 5.29 -5.55 1.43
CA ILE A 261 5.44 -4.20 1.98
C ILE A 261 6.65 -3.52 1.32
N LEU A 262 6.39 -2.47 0.56
CA LEU A 262 7.39 -1.69 -0.17
C LEU A 262 7.92 -0.50 0.66
N ALA A 263 7.01 0.21 1.33
CA ALA A 263 7.33 1.32 2.22
C ALA A 263 6.25 1.51 3.27
N GLN A 264 6.59 2.15 4.38
CA GLN A 264 5.65 2.44 5.45
C GLN A 264 6.04 3.72 6.20
N GLU A 265 5.05 4.50 6.61
CA GLU A 265 5.26 5.57 7.57
C GLU A 265 5.66 5.01 8.95
N ARG A 266 6.39 5.79 9.72
CA ARG A 266 6.55 5.56 11.16
C ARG A 266 5.43 6.29 11.91
N VAL A 267 5.28 6.01 13.20
CA VAL A 267 4.36 6.80 14.03
C VAL A 267 4.78 8.25 13.95
N PRO A 268 3.86 9.18 13.64
CA PRO A 268 4.20 10.59 13.48
C PRO A 268 4.82 11.15 14.77
N THR A 269 6.05 11.63 14.68
CA THR A 269 6.63 12.58 15.63
C THR A 269 6.54 13.96 14.99
N ALA A 270 6.53 15.02 15.77
CA ALA A 270 6.37 16.41 15.28
C ALA A 270 7.36 16.75 14.14
N ASP A 271 8.52 16.11 14.12
CA ASP A 271 9.63 16.43 13.21
C ASP A 271 9.77 15.45 12.03
N ALA A 272 9.13 14.25 12.06
CA ALA A 272 9.37 13.20 11.07
C ALA A 272 8.65 13.40 9.73
N GLY A 273 7.63 14.28 9.65
CA GLY A 273 6.80 14.47 8.46
C GLY A 273 6.02 13.21 8.05
N ASN A 274 5.18 13.32 7.03
CA ASN A 274 4.43 12.20 6.46
C ASN A 274 5.22 11.59 5.29
N VAL A 275 6.37 11.00 5.60
CA VAL A 275 7.23 10.32 4.62
C VAL A 275 7.23 8.82 4.88
N MET A 276 7.42 8.03 3.81
CA MET A 276 7.47 6.59 3.92
C MET A 276 8.91 6.08 3.90
N TYR A 277 9.23 5.22 4.85
CA TYR A 277 10.51 4.52 4.93
C TYR A 277 10.45 3.25 4.08
N ILE A 278 11.31 3.19 3.09
CA ILE A 278 11.35 2.12 2.11
C ILE A 278 11.85 0.82 2.74
N ASN A 279 11.31 -0.31 2.33
CA ASN A 279 11.79 -1.64 2.70
C ASN A 279 13.06 -2.01 1.92
N HIS A 280 14.16 -1.34 2.23
CA HIS A 280 15.46 -1.56 1.59
C HIS A 280 16.02 -2.97 1.83
N ALA A 281 15.53 -3.66 2.85
CA ALA A 281 15.95 -5.03 3.14
C ALA A 281 15.43 -6.06 2.12
N SER A 282 14.31 -5.77 1.46
CA SER A 282 13.67 -6.72 0.54
C SER A 282 13.71 -6.29 -0.91
N TYR A 283 13.91 -4.99 -1.17
CA TYR A 283 13.80 -4.46 -2.53
C TYR A 283 14.92 -3.47 -2.86
N TYR A 284 15.43 -3.54 -4.10
CA TYR A 284 15.99 -2.38 -4.75
C TYR A 284 14.83 -1.56 -5.28
N PHE A 285 14.74 -0.32 -4.83
CA PHE A 285 13.66 0.61 -5.11
C PHE A 285 14.24 1.76 -5.91
N GLU A 286 13.83 1.87 -7.16
CA GLU A 286 14.23 2.92 -8.09
C GLU A 286 13.03 3.84 -8.36
N VAL A 287 13.28 5.12 -8.59
CA VAL A 287 12.34 6.04 -9.22
C VAL A 287 12.99 6.55 -10.48
N LEU A 288 12.40 6.23 -11.63
CA LEU A 288 12.94 6.55 -12.94
C LEU A 288 12.12 7.64 -13.62
N LYS A 289 12.73 8.42 -14.49
CA LYS A 289 12.04 9.44 -15.31
C LYS A 289 10.93 8.81 -16.14
N PHE A 290 9.93 9.62 -16.53
CA PHE A 290 8.78 9.10 -17.28
C PHE A 290 9.13 8.66 -18.70
N ASP A 291 10.08 9.35 -19.32
CA ASP A 291 10.48 9.24 -20.73
C ASP A 291 11.75 8.41 -20.95
N SER A 292 12.41 8.00 -19.89
CA SER A 292 13.66 7.24 -19.96
C SER A 292 13.87 6.34 -18.74
N ASP A 293 14.80 5.39 -18.83
CA ASP A 293 15.19 4.52 -17.72
C ASP A 293 16.30 5.13 -16.83
N MET A 294 16.51 6.45 -16.95
CA MET A 294 17.42 7.18 -16.08
C MET A 294 16.78 7.46 -14.72
N PRO A 295 17.56 7.42 -13.63
CA PRO A 295 17.08 7.81 -12.30
C PRO A 295 16.50 9.22 -12.31
N ALA A 296 15.37 9.41 -11.63
CA ALA A 296 14.83 10.72 -11.32
C ALA A 296 15.65 11.36 -10.19
N GLU A 297 15.79 12.69 -10.23
CA GLU A 297 16.47 13.42 -9.17
C GLU A 297 15.63 13.42 -7.87
N TYR A 298 16.27 13.65 -6.75
CA TYR A 298 15.53 13.83 -5.50
C TYR A 298 14.58 15.01 -5.61
N GLY A 299 13.31 14.77 -5.27
CA GLY A 299 12.24 15.76 -5.44
C GLY A 299 11.56 15.73 -6.81
N GLU A 300 12.08 14.98 -7.78
CA GLU A 300 11.46 14.76 -9.08
C GLU A 300 10.47 13.59 -9.03
N LEU A 301 9.33 13.73 -9.71
CA LEU A 301 8.36 12.65 -9.89
C LEU A 301 8.83 11.67 -10.96
N GLY A 302 8.66 10.38 -10.68
CA GLY A 302 9.00 9.36 -11.65
C GLY A 302 8.24 8.06 -11.44
N ARG A 303 8.54 7.07 -12.29
CA ARG A 303 7.99 5.72 -12.27
C ARG A 303 8.65 4.92 -11.16
N ILE A 304 7.87 4.23 -10.33
CA ILE A 304 8.42 3.32 -9.31
C ILE A 304 8.78 1.99 -9.96
N VAL A 305 10.04 1.62 -9.84
CA VAL A 305 10.61 0.38 -10.37
C VAL A 305 11.22 -0.43 -9.23
N LEU A 306 10.92 -1.72 -9.19
CA LEU A 306 11.23 -2.60 -8.08
C LEU A 306 12.02 -3.83 -8.53
N THR A 307 13.06 -4.20 -7.77
CA THR A 307 13.69 -5.51 -7.87
C THR A 307 13.48 -6.26 -6.55
N ASP A 308 12.76 -7.39 -6.61
CA ASP A 308 12.50 -8.25 -5.45
C ASP A 308 13.66 -9.19 -5.19
N LEU A 309 14.41 -8.97 -4.12
CA LEU A 309 15.62 -9.72 -3.79
C LEU A 309 15.38 -11.17 -3.34
N HIS A 310 14.12 -11.54 -3.06
CA HIS A 310 13.83 -12.78 -2.33
C HIS A 310 12.86 -13.75 -3.02
N ASN A 311 12.32 -13.42 -4.19
CA ASN A 311 11.45 -14.33 -4.95
C ASN A 311 12.24 -15.09 -6.02
N MET A 312 12.51 -16.37 -5.76
CA MET A 312 13.25 -17.23 -6.69
C MET A 312 12.34 -18.00 -7.64
N ALA A 313 11.04 -18.12 -7.35
CA ALA A 313 10.08 -18.77 -8.24
C ALA A 313 9.75 -17.94 -9.48
N PHE A 314 9.78 -16.62 -9.34
CA PHE A 314 9.52 -15.66 -10.40
C PHE A 314 10.36 -14.41 -10.15
N PRO A 315 11.63 -14.37 -10.58
CA PRO A 315 12.50 -13.22 -10.39
C PRO A 315 11.91 -11.94 -10.99
N LEU A 316 11.58 -10.97 -10.13
CA LEU A 316 11.16 -9.64 -10.54
C LEU A 316 12.36 -8.71 -10.50
N ILE A 317 12.94 -8.43 -11.67
CA ILE A 317 14.09 -7.54 -11.84
C ILE A 317 13.61 -6.31 -12.61
N ARG A 318 13.80 -5.12 -12.03
CA ARG A 318 13.38 -3.81 -12.55
C ARG A 318 11.92 -3.78 -13.02
N TYR A 319 11.02 -4.19 -12.15
CA TYR A 319 9.58 -4.20 -12.42
C TYR A 319 8.97 -2.80 -12.21
N ASP A 320 8.53 -2.16 -13.31
CA ASP A 320 7.68 -0.97 -13.30
C ASP A 320 6.26 -1.41 -12.89
N ASN A 321 5.90 -1.15 -11.65
CA ASN A 321 4.63 -1.58 -11.09
C ASN A 321 3.45 -0.67 -11.48
N GLY A 322 3.72 0.38 -12.25
CA GLY A 322 2.75 1.36 -12.73
C GLY A 322 2.38 2.45 -11.71
N ASP A 323 3.04 2.49 -10.56
CA ASP A 323 2.85 3.55 -9.58
C ASP A 323 3.87 4.68 -9.80
N VAL A 324 3.52 5.88 -9.34
CA VAL A 324 4.34 7.09 -9.42
C VAL A 324 4.70 7.57 -8.04
N GLY A 325 5.96 7.93 -7.86
CA GLY A 325 6.46 8.42 -6.59
C GLY A 325 7.60 9.41 -6.75
N MET A 326 8.08 9.92 -5.64
CA MET A 326 9.17 10.86 -5.53
C MET A 326 10.10 10.44 -4.40
N LEU A 327 11.37 10.24 -4.70
CA LEU A 327 12.38 10.05 -3.66
C LEU A 327 12.82 11.39 -3.08
N LEU A 328 13.09 11.38 -1.79
CA LEU A 328 13.78 12.46 -1.09
C LEU A 328 15.13 11.95 -0.57
N PRO A 329 16.09 12.86 -0.35
CA PRO A 329 17.35 12.48 0.27
C PRO A 329 17.13 11.88 1.67
N PRO A 330 18.12 11.15 2.18
CA PRO A 330 18.05 10.64 3.55
C PRO A 330 17.77 11.74 4.58
N ASN A 331 16.99 11.40 5.60
CA ASN A 331 16.80 12.24 6.78
C ASN A 331 17.42 11.56 8.02
N GLU A 332 17.38 12.23 9.17
CA GLU A 332 17.94 11.73 10.43
C GLU A 332 17.35 10.38 10.90
N TYR A 333 16.11 10.06 10.47
CA TYR A 333 15.41 8.82 10.86
C TYR A 333 15.59 7.68 9.85
N SER A 334 16.22 7.91 8.70
CA SER A 334 16.31 6.93 7.60
C SER A 334 17.63 6.14 7.57
N ASN A 335 18.51 6.36 8.54
CA ASN A 335 19.82 5.70 8.63
C ASN A 335 20.68 5.84 7.35
N GLY A 336 20.56 6.97 6.64
CA GLY A 336 21.28 7.23 5.41
C GLY A 336 20.65 6.64 4.15
N TYR A 337 19.50 5.98 4.25
CA TYR A 337 18.74 5.52 3.08
C TYR A 337 17.81 6.61 2.54
N PRO A 338 17.61 6.68 1.21
CA PRO A 338 16.59 7.54 0.64
C PRO A 338 15.19 7.13 1.13
N ILE A 339 14.28 8.10 1.16
CA ILE A 339 12.91 7.92 1.61
C ILE A 339 11.92 8.22 0.47
N LEU A 340 10.74 7.62 0.53
CA LEU A 340 9.65 7.93 -0.38
C LEU A 340 8.88 9.13 0.17
N GLY A 341 9.08 10.31 -0.44
CA GLY A 341 8.49 11.56 0.01
C GLY A 341 7.03 11.70 -0.35
N LYS A 342 6.65 11.24 -1.55
CA LYS A 342 5.26 11.24 -2.02
C LYS A 342 4.99 10.01 -2.87
N LEU A 343 3.81 9.44 -2.68
CA LEU A 343 3.24 8.37 -3.49
C LEU A 343 1.97 8.91 -4.15
N PHE A 344 1.92 8.93 -5.48
CA PHE A 344 0.79 9.46 -6.25
C PHE A 344 -0.21 8.38 -6.67
N GLY A 345 0.12 7.11 -6.44
CA GLY A 345 -0.67 5.99 -6.92
C GLY A 345 -0.40 5.67 -8.39
N ARG A 346 -1.40 5.14 -9.09
CA ARG A 346 -1.23 4.67 -10.47
C ARG A 346 -0.95 5.79 -11.44
N ARG A 347 0.03 5.60 -12.33
CA ARG A 347 0.32 6.53 -13.43
C ARG A 347 -0.91 6.81 -14.30
N LEU A 348 -1.73 5.80 -14.54
CA LEU A 348 -2.98 5.91 -15.29
C LEU A 348 -4.07 6.73 -14.57
N ASP A 349 -3.93 6.98 -13.29
CA ASP A 349 -4.88 7.78 -12.50
C ASP A 349 -4.35 9.19 -12.18
N LEU A 350 -3.19 9.59 -12.77
CA LEU A 350 -2.68 10.95 -12.62
C LEU A 350 -3.56 11.94 -13.40
N ILE A 351 -3.98 12.99 -12.71
CA ILE A 351 -4.62 14.15 -13.35
C ILE A 351 -3.52 15.16 -13.71
N TYR A 352 -3.65 15.78 -14.85
CA TYR A 352 -2.74 16.82 -15.28
C TYR A 352 -3.46 18.16 -15.34
N SER A 353 -2.77 19.24 -14.97
CA SER A 353 -3.25 20.60 -15.18
C SER A 353 -3.32 20.91 -16.69
N THR A 354 -3.95 22.00 -17.04
CA THR A 354 -4.01 22.50 -18.43
C THR A 354 -2.64 22.86 -19.01
N SER A 355 -1.63 23.07 -18.14
CA SER A 355 -0.22 23.24 -18.49
C SER A 355 0.58 21.94 -18.56
N GLY A 356 -0.06 20.77 -18.37
CA GLY A 356 0.58 19.45 -18.40
C GLY A 356 1.29 19.03 -17.11
N LYS A 357 1.18 19.81 -16.03
CA LYS A 357 1.77 19.47 -14.73
C LYS A 357 0.93 18.39 -14.03
N ALA A 358 1.56 17.33 -13.54
CA ALA A 358 0.89 16.32 -12.74
C ALA A 358 0.39 16.89 -11.40
N ILE A 359 -0.89 16.65 -11.12
CA ILE A 359 -1.57 17.11 -9.90
C ILE A 359 -1.74 15.94 -8.95
N HIS A 360 -1.35 16.15 -7.71
CA HIS A 360 -1.54 15.15 -6.65
C HIS A 360 -3.04 15.02 -6.32
N PRO A 361 -3.63 13.81 -6.31
CA PRO A 361 -5.07 13.59 -6.04
C PRO A 361 -5.58 14.23 -4.75
N MET A 362 -4.70 14.37 -3.74
CA MET A 362 -5.05 15.05 -2.48
C MET A 362 -5.39 16.54 -2.63
N ALA A 363 -4.96 17.19 -3.70
CA ALA A 363 -5.34 18.59 -3.96
C ALA A 363 -6.86 18.70 -4.10
N PHE A 364 -7.48 17.77 -4.84
CA PHE A 364 -8.93 17.71 -5.00
C PHE A 364 -9.63 17.35 -3.69
N GLY A 365 -9.07 16.41 -2.91
CA GLY A 365 -9.62 16.01 -1.61
C GLY A 365 -9.66 17.15 -0.60
N ARG A 366 -8.66 18.04 -0.61
CA ARG A 366 -8.66 19.22 0.25
C ARG A 366 -9.80 20.17 -0.08
N GLU A 367 -10.06 20.42 -1.35
CA GLU A 367 -11.14 21.29 -1.79
C GLU A 367 -12.51 20.69 -1.43
N MET A 368 -12.70 19.41 -1.71
CA MET A 368 -13.99 18.76 -1.45
C MET A 368 -14.37 18.69 0.04
N LYS A 369 -13.42 18.84 0.97
CA LYS A 369 -13.69 18.89 2.42
C LYS A 369 -14.40 20.14 2.90
N HIS A 370 -14.36 21.19 2.13
CA HIS A 370 -15.09 22.44 2.47
C HIS A 370 -16.60 22.34 2.24
N TYR A 371 -17.08 21.19 1.73
CA TYR A 371 -18.46 20.94 1.37
C TYR A 371 -19.03 19.78 2.19
N ASP A 372 -19.58 20.11 3.37
CA ASP A 372 -20.13 19.14 4.33
C ASP A 372 -21.30 18.32 3.76
N GLU A 373 -21.98 18.81 2.73
CA GLU A 373 -23.08 18.16 2.01
C GLU A 373 -22.64 17.01 1.11
N VAL A 374 -21.33 16.93 0.77
CA VAL A 374 -20.79 15.88 -0.09
C VAL A 374 -20.59 14.59 0.72
N LEU A 375 -21.21 13.52 0.29
CA LEU A 375 -20.98 12.17 0.82
C LEU A 375 -19.79 11.49 0.14
N GLN A 376 -19.75 11.58 -1.19
CA GLN A 376 -18.68 11.02 -2.01
C GLN A 376 -18.44 11.90 -3.24
N TRP A 377 -17.24 11.82 -3.79
CA TRP A 377 -16.88 12.51 -5.03
C TRP A 377 -15.91 11.67 -5.85
N GLN A 378 -15.89 11.93 -7.18
CA GLN A 378 -14.92 11.35 -8.09
C GLN A 378 -14.55 12.40 -9.14
N PHE A 379 -13.24 12.66 -9.29
CA PHE A 379 -12.71 13.60 -10.27
C PHE A 379 -12.11 12.86 -11.46
N ILE A 380 -12.54 13.21 -12.68
CA ILE A 380 -12.21 12.49 -13.90
C ILE A 380 -11.63 13.47 -14.91
N GLN A 381 -10.44 13.20 -15.45
CA GLN A 381 -9.92 13.91 -16.60
C GLN A 381 -10.37 13.22 -17.89
N LYS A 382 -11.20 13.89 -18.69
CA LYS A 382 -11.79 13.38 -19.95
C LYS A 382 -10.90 13.68 -21.16
N ALA A 383 -10.26 14.86 -21.16
CA ALA A 383 -9.37 15.34 -22.21
C ALA A 383 -8.31 16.26 -21.62
N GLU A 384 -7.43 16.83 -22.44
CA GLU A 384 -6.31 17.68 -21.99
C GLU A 384 -6.75 18.78 -21.03
N LYS A 385 -7.87 19.45 -21.31
CA LYS A 385 -8.41 20.56 -20.50
C LYS A 385 -9.83 20.30 -20.01
N ALA A 386 -10.40 19.11 -20.28
CA ALA A 386 -11.77 18.77 -19.91
C ALA A 386 -11.81 17.81 -18.73
N TYR A 387 -12.57 18.19 -17.71
CA TYR A 387 -12.67 17.47 -16.45
C TYR A 387 -14.14 17.29 -16.04
N LEU A 388 -14.42 16.20 -15.32
CA LEU A 388 -15.73 15.90 -14.78
C LEU A 388 -15.59 15.64 -13.27
N LEU A 389 -16.35 16.39 -12.48
CA LEU A 389 -16.52 16.12 -11.04
C LEU A 389 -17.88 15.46 -10.81
N ARG A 390 -17.88 14.18 -10.45
CA ARG A 390 -19.06 13.46 -9.97
C ARG A 390 -19.21 13.65 -8.48
N ILE A 391 -20.41 13.99 -8.04
CA ILE A 391 -20.74 14.24 -6.62
C ILE A 391 -21.93 13.40 -6.22
N LEU A 392 -21.78 12.64 -5.14
CA LEU A 392 -22.88 12.02 -4.41
C LEU A 392 -23.12 12.83 -3.14
N LEU A 393 -24.31 13.36 -2.99
CA LEU A 393 -24.72 14.16 -1.83
C LEU A 393 -25.17 13.26 -0.67
N LYS A 394 -25.07 13.78 0.55
CA LYS A 394 -25.74 13.22 1.73
C LYS A 394 -27.25 13.36 1.60
N GLU A 395 -27.99 12.53 2.31
CA GLU A 395 -29.44 12.66 2.43
C GLU A 395 -29.80 14.07 2.90
N ASN A 396 -30.67 14.78 2.18
CA ASN A 396 -31.00 16.20 2.35
C ASN A 396 -29.86 17.22 2.09
N GLY A 397 -28.77 16.83 1.46
CA GLY A 397 -27.72 17.75 1.02
C GLY A 397 -28.25 18.70 -0.07
N ARG A 398 -27.96 20.01 0.04
CA ARG A 398 -28.34 21.03 -0.96
C ARG A 398 -27.14 21.46 -1.79
N CYS A 399 -27.35 21.68 -3.08
CA CYS A 399 -26.29 21.98 -4.05
C CYS A 399 -25.83 23.46 -4.07
N GLU A 400 -26.46 24.37 -3.35
CA GLU A 400 -26.29 25.82 -3.47
C GLU A 400 -24.85 26.36 -3.31
N ARG A 401 -23.97 25.58 -2.67
CA ARG A 401 -22.55 25.94 -2.47
C ARG A 401 -21.60 25.29 -3.48
N LEU A 402 -22.02 24.23 -4.13
CA LEU A 402 -21.11 23.39 -4.93
C LEU A 402 -20.67 24.02 -6.24
N GLU A 403 -21.41 25.01 -6.79
CA GLU A 403 -20.94 25.82 -7.92
C GLU A 403 -19.67 26.59 -7.58
N ARG A 404 -19.44 26.88 -6.28
CA ARG A 404 -18.23 27.56 -5.81
C ARG A 404 -16.97 26.70 -5.87
N VAL A 405 -17.09 25.38 -6.03
CA VAL A 405 -15.93 24.47 -6.12
C VAL A 405 -15.15 24.66 -7.44
N VAL A 406 -15.79 25.17 -8.47
CA VAL A 406 -15.16 25.33 -9.80
C VAL A 406 -13.94 26.24 -9.73
N GLN A 407 -14.01 27.39 -9.04
CA GLN A 407 -12.90 28.33 -8.99
C GLN A 407 -11.69 27.78 -8.21
N PRO A 408 -11.81 27.18 -7.03
CA PRO A 408 -10.72 26.46 -6.37
C PRO A 408 -10.10 25.35 -7.23
N LEU A 409 -10.91 24.59 -7.96
CA LEU A 409 -10.40 23.57 -8.89
C LEU A 409 -9.64 24.18 -10.06
N LYS A 410 -10.11 25.31 -10.61
CA LYS A 410 -9.37 26.05 -11.65
C LYS A 410 -8.03 26.58 -11.13
N ASN A 411 -7.95 27.01 -9.88
CA ASN A 411 -6.69 27.43 -9.28
C ASN A 411 -5.65 26.29 -9.21
N ILE A 412 -6.13 25.04 -9.14
CA ILE A 412 -5.28 23.84 -9.13
C ILE A 412 -4.92 23.41 -10.55
N LEU A 413 -5.88 23.48 -11.48
CA LEU A 413 -5.77 22.90 -12.83
C LEU A 413 -5.30 23.90 -13.88
N GLY A 414 -5.64 25.17 -13.70
CA GLY A 414 -5.47 26.25 -14.67
C GLY A 414 -6.81 26.95 -14.98
N ASP A 415 -6.76 28.24 -15.25
CA ASP A 415 -7.98 29.06 -15.46
C ASP A 415 -8.79 28.63 -16.67
N ASP A 416 -8.14 28.04 -17.67
CA ASP A 416 -8.72 27.52 -18.90
C ASP A 416 -9.22 26.06 -18.80
N ALA A 417 -9.28 25.51 -17.57
CA ALA A 417 -9.87 24.21 -17.31
C ALA A 417 -11.39 24.25 -17.53
N ASP A 418 -11.88 23.32 -18.35
CA ASP A 418 -13.32 23.08 -18.54
C ASP A 418 -13.76 22.00 -17.56
N ILE A 419 -14.58 22.38 -16.56
CA ILE A 419 -14.98 21.52 -15.45
C ILE A 419 -16.49 21.37 -15.45
N GLU A 420 -16.95 20.17 -15.77
CA GLU A 420 -18.34 19.76 -15.64
C GLU A 420 -18.60 19.18 -14.24
N ILE A 421 -19.72 19.50 -13.63
CA ILE A 421 -20.18 18.91 -12.35
C ILE A 421 -21.45 18.09 -12.62
N THR A 422 -21.46 16.84 -12.18
CA THR A 422 -22.61 15.95 -12.29
C THR A 422 -22.95 15.34 -10.92
N PHE A 423 -24.21 15.44 -10.53
CA PHE A 423 -24.73 14.77 -9.35
C PHE A 423 -25.17 13.36 -9.71
N VAL A 424 -24.80 12.41 -8.88
CA VAL A 424 -25.04 10.97 -9.11
C VAL A 424 -25.63 10.33 -7.84
N ASP A 425 -26.43 9.28 -8.03
CA ASP A 425 -27.01 8.50 -6.94
C ASP A 425 -26.01 7.47 -6.38
N GLU A 426 -24.97 7.13 -7.17
CA GLU A 426 -23.95 6.16 -6.77
C GLU A 426 -22.62 6.48 -7.46
N ILE A 427 -21.51 6.30 -6.71
CA ILE A 427 -20.15 6.22 -7.27
C ILE A 427 -19.68 4.77 -7.09
N PRO A 428 -19.51 4.00 -8.18
CA PRO A 428 -19.28 2.56 -8.10
C PRO A 428 -17.94 2.23 -7.44
N VAL A 429 -17.94 1.14 -6.68
CA VAL A 429 -16.75 0.55 -6.06
C VAL A 429 -16.17 -0.48 -7.03
N LEU A 430 -14.86 -0.56 -7.12
CA LEU A 430 -14.20 -1.63 -7.87
C LEU A 430 -14.51 -3.00 -7.25
N ALA A 431 -14.45 -4.07 -8.04
CA ALA A 431 -14.65 -5.45 -7.58
C ALA A 431 -13.71 -5.84 -6.40
N SER A 432 -12.61 -5.09 -6.21
CA SER A 432 -11.69 -5.22 -5.08
C SER A 432 -12.15 -4.53 -3.80
N GLY A 433 -13.30 -3.84 -3.79
CA GLY A 433 -13.77 -3.02 -2.68
C GLY A 433 -13.11 -1.63 -2.59
N LYS A 434 -12.20 -1.29 -3.51
CA LYS A 434 -11.52 0.01 -3.53
C LYS A 434 -12.37 1.05 -4.24
N ARG A 435 -12.26 2.30 -3.80
CA ARG A 435 -12.87 3.46 -4.46
C ARG A 435 -11.82 4.24 -5.24
N LYS A 436 -12.08 4.52 -6.51
CA LYS A 436 -11.27 5.44 -7.29
C LYS A 436 -11.82 6.85 -7.12
N MET A 437 -11.10 7.69 -6.38
CA MET A 437 -11.44 9.10 -6.22
C MET A 437 -11.01 9.94 -7.42
N VAL A 438 -9.99 9.48 -8.14
CA VAL A 438 -9.42 10.18 -9.30
C VAL A 438 -9.26 9.19 -10.45
N VAL A 439 -9.64 9.59 -11.65
CA VAL A 439 -9.57 8.76 -12.87
C VAL A 439 -9.05 9.61 -14.02
N ASN A 440 -8.08 9.11 -14.77
CA ASN A 440 -7.65 9.74 -16.01
C ASN A 440 -8.14 8.88 -17.20
N GLU A 441 -9.15 9.35 -17.92
CA GLU A 441 -9.65 8.70 -19.13
C GLU A 441 -8.93 9.22 -20.39
N TRP A 442 -8.26 10.38 -20.31
CA TRP A 442 -7.56 10.99 -21.44
C TRP A 442 -6.25 10.27 -21.81
N ARG A 443 -5.45 9.86 -20.81
CA ARG A 443 -4.15 9.18 -21.03
C ARG A 443 -4.16 7.69 -20.66
N GLY A 444 -5.29 7.16 -20.29
CA GLY A 444 -5.48 5.77 -19.84
C GLY A 444 -6.21 4.89 -20.87
N ALA A 445 -6.50 5.42 -22.07
CA ALA A 445 -7.10 4.67 -23.16
C ALA A 445 -6.02 4.08 -24.09
#